data_a5e77be9634a69fb8064067028d52fa4
#
_entry.id   a5e77be9634a69fb8064067028d52fa4
#
_cell.length_a   1.000
_cell.length_b   1.000
_cell.length_c   1.000
_cell.angle_alpha   90.00
_cell.angle_beta   90.00
_cell.angle_gamma   90.00
#
_symmetry.space_group_name_H-M   'P 1'
#
loop_
_entity.id
_entity.type
_entity.pdbx_description
1 polymer ?
#
loop_
_entity_poly.entity_id
_entity_poly.type
_entity_poly.pdbx_seq_one_letter_code
_entity_poly.pdbx_strand_id
1 'polypeptide(L)'
;MLNKALAPFDTSLEELDESALKRAFKELDVSSEDALLESLGMGNRMTHVVARRLVAAAHGESYEHPVGGEGSKAVMISGSEGMVINFARCCHPLPGDPVVGHLSTGKGLVVHRAECKNVVDKNFADKNDPDKLFALEWSDTIDEDFPVALRIEIESRRGLVAELAGLVTDADANIERIGIEERDAHLSTVNLTLSVKGRVHLARIIKRIRNLPNVGKITRLAN
;
A
#
# COMPACT_ATOMS: atom_id res chain seq x y z
N MET A 1 -9.17 15.00 18.12
CA MET A 1 -9.03 14.25 16.85
C MET A 1 -10.37 13.65 16.42
N LEU A 2 -11.02 12.83 17.21
CA LEU A 2 -12.28 12.15 16.87
C LEU A 2 -13.43 13.13 16.56
N ASN A 3 -13.65 14.16 17.39
CA ASN A 3 -14.69 15.18 17.14
C ASN A 3 -14.46 15.93 15.81
N LYS A 4 -13.21 16.12 15.37
CA LYS A 4 -12.91 16.70 14.05
C LYS A 4 -13.35 15.78 12.90
N ALA A 5 -13.27 14.47 13.10
CA ALA A 5 -13.71 13.47 12.11
C ALA A 5 -15.24 13.26 12.14
N LEU A 6 -15.91 13.59 13.24
CA LEU A 6 -17.36 13.56 13.38
C LEU A 6 -18.03 14.87 12.86
N ALA A 7 -17.30 15.98 12.85
CA ALA A 7 -17.82 17.29 12.40
C ALA A 7 -18.48 17.28 11.01
N PRO A 8 -17.97 16.55 9.98
CA PRO A 8 -18.65 16.45 8.67
C PRO A 8 -20.03 15.76 8.71
N PHE A 9 -20.37 15.11 9.82
CA PHE A 9 -21.64 14.43 10.05
C PHE A 9 -22.55 15.22 10.99
N ASP A 10 -22.21 16.49 11.25
CA ASP A 10 -22.94 17.39 12.15
C ASP A 10 -23.16 16.79 13.54
N THR A 11 -22.18 16.06 14.08
CA THR A 11 -22.24 15.43 15.40
C THR A 11 -20.89 15.45 16.11
N SER A 12 -20.92 15.22 17.42
CA SER A 12 -19.73 15.07 18.26
C SER A 12 -19.86 13.82 19.14
N LEU A 13 -18.77 13.38 19.77
CA LEU A 13 -18.78 12.20 20.63
C LEU A 13 -19.75 12.37 21.82
N GLU A 14 -19.86 13.60 22.33
CA GLU A 14 -20.71 13.97 23.47
C GLU A 14 -22.21 13.99 23.12
N GLU A 15 -22.54 14.15 21.84
CA GLU A 15 -23.92 14.20 21.33
C GLU A 15 -24.46 12.82 20.95
N LEU A 16 -23.60 11.81 20.91
CA LEU A 16 -24.00 10.46 20.59
C LEU A 16 -24.72 9.79 21.78
N ASP A 17 -25.84 9.15 21.47
CA ASP A 17 -26.61 8.44 22.47
C ASP A 17 -25.81 7.26 23.07
N GLU A 18 -25.96 7.06 24.38
CA GLU A 18 -25.27 5.99 25.13
C GLU A 18 -25.52 4.59 24.53
N SER A 19 -26.68 4.37 23.95
CA SER A 19 -27.03 3.12 23.28
C SER A 19 -26.28 2.93 21.97
N ALA A 20 -26.02 4.02 21.22
CA ALA A 20 -25.22 4.04 20.01
C ALA A 20 -23.73 3.80 20.33
N LEU A 21 -23.23 4.43 21.37
CA LEU A 21 -21.86 4.23 21.86
C LEU A 21 -21.62 2.77 22.26
N LYS A 22 -22.55 2.16 23.02
CA LYS A 22 -22.45 0.76 23.42
C LYS A 22 -22.45 -0.20 22.21
N ARG A 23 -23.27 0.10 21.19
CA ARG A 23 -23.27 -0.70 19.93
C ARG A 23 -21.96 -0.57 19.20
N ALA A 24 -21.48 0.66 19.01
CA ALA A 24 -20.21 0.91 18.35
C ALA A 24 -19.03 0.32 19.09
N PHE A 25 -18.99 0.39 20.42
CA PHE A 25 -17.92 -0.21 21.23
C PHE A 25 -17.90 -1.74 21.11
N LYS A 26 -19.06 -2.36 21.03
CA LYS A 26 -19.19 -3.81 20.80
C LYS A 26 -18.68 -4.20 19.40
N GLU A 27 -19.02 -3.42 18.37
CA GLU A 27 -18.55 -3.66 16.99
C GLU A 27 -17.05 -3.38 16.85
N LEU A 28 -16.54 -2.39 17.57
CA LEU A 28 -15.13 -2.02 17.59
C LEU A 28 -14.29 -2.89 18.53
N ASP A 29 -14.89 -3.81 19.27
CA ASP A 29 -14.22 -4.62 20.29
C ASP A 29 -13.39 -3.76 21.26
N VAL A 30 -14.01 -2.71 21.81
CA VAL A 30 -13.44 -1.84 22.84
C VAL A 30 -14.32 -1.80 24.06
N SER A 31 -13.69 -1.75 25.23
CA SER A 31 -14.39 -1.82 26.53
C SER A 31 -14.91 -0.49 27.03
N SER A 32 -14.34 0.63 26.56
CA SER A 32 -14.66 1.98 27.03
C SER A 32 -14.26 3.06 26.02
N GLU A 33 -14.74 4.28 26.25
CA GLU A 33 -14.32 5.46 25.50
C GLU A 33 -12.82 5.72 25.63
N ASP A 34 -12.26 5.59 26.84
CA ASP A 34 -10.82 5.77 27.08
C ASP A 34 -10.00 4.76 26.28
N ALA A 35 -10.42 3.49 26.24
CA ALA A 35 -9.76 2.45 25.42
C ALA A 35 -9.85 2.76 23.92
N LEU A 36 -10.97 3.34 23.47
CA LEU A 36 -11.10 3.79 22.09
C LEU A 36 -10.15 4.95 21.78
N LEU A 37 -10.12 5.97 22.63
CA LEU A 37 -9.25 7.14 22.47
C LEU A 37 -7.77 6.75 22.56
N GLU A 38 -7.39 5.83 23.44
CA GLU A 38 -6.05 5.27 23.51
C GLU A 38 -5.67 4.55 22.23
N SER A 39 -6.55 3.70 21.69
CA SER A 39 -6.31 2.97 20.44
C SER A 39 -6.16 3.91 19.23
N LEU A 40 -6.90 5.02 19.22
CA LEU A 40 -6.75 6.08 18.21
C LEU A 40 -5.44 6.84 18.38
N GLY A 41 -5.08 7.18 19.62
CA GLY A 41 -3.83 7.89 19.93
C GLY A 41 -2.57 7.07 19.58
N MET A 42 -2.62 5.76 19.77
CA MET A 42 -1.54 4.83 19.38
C MET A 42 -1.53 4.52 17.87
N GLY A 43 -2.50 5.04 17.08
CA GLY A 43 -2.62 4.74 15.65
C GLY A 43 -3.06 3.30 15.33
N ASN A 44 -3.65 2.61 16.30
CA ASN A 44 -4.17 1.24 16.10
C ASN A 44 -5.47 1.22 15.31
N ARG A 45 -6.16 2.36 15.25
CA ARG A 45 -7.44 2.54 14.52
C ARG A 45 -7.45 3.88 13.77
N MET A 46 -8.14 3.91 12.65
CA MET A 46 -8.30 5.13 11.86
C MET A 46 -9.45 5.97 12.38
N THR A 47 -9.18 7.23 12.70
CA THR A 47 -10.16 8.16 13.29
C THR A 47 -11.43 8.30 12.44
N HIS A 48 -11.29 8.37 11.11
CA HIS A 48 -12.43 8.51 10.21
C HIS A 48 -13.29 7.23 10.08
N VAL A 49 -12.68 6.04 10.21
CA VAL A 49 -13.40 4.76 10.23
C VAL A 49 -14.21 4.65 11.51
N VAL A 50 -13.58 4.97 12.64
CA VAL A 50 -14.26 5.00 13.94
C VAL A 50 -15.40 6.01 13.93
N ALA A 51 -15.19 7.22 13.38
CA ALA A 51 -16.24 8.24 13.25
C ALA A 51 -17.45 7.74 12.45
N ARG A 52 -17.22 7.09 11.29
CA ARG A 52 -18.31 6.53 10.48
C ARG A 52 -19.07 5.42 11.18
N ARG A 53 -18.37 4.54 11.93
CA ARG A 53 -19.02 3.50 12.73
C ARG A 53 -19.88 4.07 13.85
N LEU A 54 -19.39 5.09 14.54
CA LEU A 54 -20.15 5.79 15.56
C LEU A 54 -21.42 6.41 14.97
N VAL A 55 -21.32 7.04 13.80
CA VAL A 55 -22.48 7.63 13.09
C VAL A 55 -23.44 6.52 12.62
N ALA A 56 -22.97 5.45 12.02
CA ALA A 56 -23.82 4.31 11.61
C ALA A 56 -24.55 3.68 12.81
N ALA A 57 -23.86 3.49 13.92
CA ALA A 57 -24.45 3.01 15.15
C ALA A 57 -25.51 3.96 15.73
N ALA A 58 -25.33 5.29 15.56
CA ALA A 58 -26.34 6.30 15.95
C ALA A 58 -27.62 6.16 15.11
N HIS A 59 -27.48 5.85 13.82
CA HIS A 59 -28.63 5.66 12.92
C HIS A 59 -29.24 4.24 13.01
N GLY A 60 -28.70 3.36 13.85
CA GLY A 60 -29.18 1.98 13.99
C GLY A 60 -28.79 1.06 12.83
N GLU A 61 -27.83 1.47 12.01
CA GLU A 61 -27.31 0.73 10.88
C GLU A 61 -26.04 -0.02 11.29
N SER A 62 -25.87 -1.27 10.84
CA SER A 62 -24.59 -1.96 10.92
C SER A 62 -23.67 -1.40 9.84
N TYR A 63 -22.46 -0.97 10.23
CA TYR A 63 -21.47 -0.52 9.27
C TYR A 63 -20.90 -1.71 8.50
N GLU A 64 -21.40 -1.95 7.30
CA GLU A 64 -20.75 -2.84 6.37
C GLU A 64 -19.52 -2.14 5.77
N HIS A 65 -18.36 -2.74 5.98
CA HIS A 65 -17.11 -2.25 5.39
C HIS A 65 -17.24 -2.33 3.87
N PRO A 66 -17.17 -1.21 3.12
CA PRO A 66 -17.23 -1.27 1.67
C PRO A 66 -15.90 -1.85 1.14
N VAL A 67 -15.81 -3.16 1.07
CA VAL A 67 -14.85 -3.82 0.21
C VAL A 67 -15.35 -3.64 -1.21
N GLY A 68 -14.99 -2.51 -1.84
CA GLY A 68 -15.29 -2.26 -3.25
C GLY A 68 -16.65 -1.67 -3.59
N GLY A 69 -17.33 -0.94 -2.68
CA GLY A 69 -18.59 -0.23 -2.97
C GLY A 69 -18.35 1.19 -3.47
N GLU A 70 -19.04 1.57 -4.56
CA GLU A 70 -19.13 2.94 -5.05
C GLU A 70 -19.62 3.87 -3.91
N GLY A 71 -18.71 4.70 -3.38
CA GLY A 71 -19.04 5.71 -2.38
C GLY A 71 -18.06 5.91 -1.23
N SER A 72 -17.12 4.98 -0.97
CA SER A 72 -16.06 5.28 -0.02
C SER A 72 -15.03 6.18 -0.71
N LYS A 73 -14.90 7.44 -0.26
CA LYS A 73 -13.76 8.26 -0.66
C LYS A 73 -12.51 7.51 -0.21
N ALA A 74 -11.79 6.95 -1.19
CA ALA A 74 -10.54 6.29 -0.95
C ALA A 74 -9.61 7.25 -0.19
N VAL A 75 -8.91 6.71 0.80
CA VAL A 75 -7.90 7.48 1.53
C VAL A 75 -6.79 7.77 0.55
N MET A 76 -6.58 9.03 0.23
CA MET A 76 -5.46 9.44 -0.63
C MET A 76 -4.16 9.14 0.12
N ILE A 77 -3.18 8.51 -0.55
CA ILE A 77 -1.89 8.16 0.05
C ILE A 77 -1.06 9.41 0.41
N SER A 78 -1.44 10.58 -0.03
CA SER A 78 -0.80 11.83 0.34
C SER A 78 -1.20 12.26 1.75
N GLY A 79 -0.56 11.73 2.75
CA GLY A 79 -0.23 12.19 4.09
C GLY A 79 -1.00 13.30 4.81
N SER A 80 -2.20 13.64 4.40
CA SER A 80 -2.94 14.77 4.98
C SER A 80 -3.57 14.47 6.35
N GLU A 81 -3.51 13.24 6.86
CA GLU A 81 -4.18 12.87 8.10
C GLU A 81 -3.24 12.55 9.28
N GLY A 82 -1.96 12.91 9.17
CA GLY A 82 -0.99 12.73 10.28
C GLY A 82 -0.61 11.26 10.55
N MET A 83 -0.96 10.34 9.66
CA MET A 83 -0.55 8.95 9.76
C MET A 83 0.79 8.73 9.07
N VAL A 84 1.64 7.92 9.70
CA VAL A 84 2.88 7.45 9.06
C VAL A 84 2.49 6.43 7.99
N ILE A 85 2.80 6.74 6.73
CA ILE A 85 2.58 5.84 5.59
C ILE A 85 3.89 5.12 5.28
N ASN A 86 3.84 3.80 5.18
CA ASN A 86 4.95 2.96 4.80
C ASN A 86 4.59 2.11 3.59
N PHE A 87 5.51 1.97 2.63
CA PHE A 87 5.33 1.09 1.50
C PHE A 87 5.89 -0.30 1.80
N ALA A 88 5.10 -1.34 1.53
CA ALA A 88 5.45 -2.70 1.86
C ALA A 88 6.66 -3.20 1.04
N ARG A 89 7.71 -3.64 1.72
CA ARG A 89 8.93 -4.19 1.09
C ARG A 89 8.70 -5.53 0.39
N CYS A 90 7.64 -6.27 0.76
CA CYS A 90 7.32 -7.56 0.16
C CYS A 90 6.78 -7.47 -1.27
N CYS A 91 6.21 -6.32 -1.68
CA CYS A 91 5.59 -6.18 -3.01
C CYS A 91 5.95 -4.88 -3.73
N HIS A 92 6.63 -3.94 -3.06
CA HIS A 92 7.08 -2.67 -3.63
C HIS A 92 6.00 -2.00 -4.49
N PRO A 93 4.88 -1.50 -3.89
CA PRO A 93 3.82 -0.87 -4.65
C PRO A 93 4.32 0.38 -5.36
N LEU A 94 3.84 0.61 -6.57
CA LEU A 94 4.19 1.77 -7.40
C LEU A 94 2.94 2.59 -7.71
N PRO A 95 3.05 3.92 -7.87
CA PRO A 95 1.98 4.74 -8.41
C PRO A 95 1.39 4.12 -9.69
N GLY A 96 0.05 3.94 -9.70
CA GLY A 96 -0.69 3.26 -10.74
C GLY A 96 -0.89 1.74 -10.54
N ASP A 97 -0.29 1.12 -9.52
CA ASP A 97 -0.70 -0.23 -9.11
C ASP A 97 -2.01 -0.16 -8.30
N PRO A 98 -2.91 -1.16 -8.39
CA PRO A 98 -3.98 -1.34 -7.42
C PRO A 98 -3.38 -1.59 -6.04
N VAL A 99 -3.80 -0.83 -5.04
CA VAL A 99 -3.22 -0.90 -3.69
C VAL A 99 -4.28 -1.06 -2.61
N VAL A 100 -3.84 -1.63 -1.49
CA VAL A 100 -4.60 -1.72 -0.26
C VAL A 100 -3.71 -1.29 0.90
N GLY A 101 -4.29 -0.62 1.87
CA GLY A 101 -3.63 -0.27 3.12
C GLY A 101 -3.90 -1.30 4.20
N HIS A 102 -2.88 -1.63 4.96
CA HIS A 102 -2.99 -2.43 6.17
C HIS A 102 -2.51 -1.61 7.37
N LEU A 103 -3.37 -1.44 8.36
CA LEU A 103 -3.00 -0.76 9.60
C LEU A 103 -2.19 -1.71 10.48
N SER A 104 -0.95 -1.35 10.74
CA SER A 104 -0.01 -2.15 11.53
C SER A 104 0.38 -1.40 12.80
N THR A 105 0.21 -2.06 13.96
CA THR A 105 0.62 -1.51 15.26
C THR A 105 2.08 -1.12 15.24
N GLY A 106 2.38 0.14 15.57
CA GLY A 106 3.73 0.69 15.60
C GLY A 106 4.36 1.04 14.24
N LYS A 107 3.72 0.67 13.11
CA LYS A 107 4.19 1.03 11.76
C LYS A 107 3.26 2.00 11.02
N GLY A 108 2.07 2.26 11.56
CA GLY A 108 1.06 3.05 10.88
C GLY A 108 0.43 2.30 9.70
N LEU A 109 0.08 3.03 8.66
CA LEU A 109 -0.54 2.49 7.44
C LEU A 109 0.53 1.91 6.52
N VAL A 110 0.49 0.59 6.30
CA VAL A 110 1.39 -0.09 5.36
C VAL A 110 0.65 -0.34 4.06
N VAL A 111 1.15 0.24 2.97
CA VAL A 111 0.55 0.13 1.63
C VAL A 111 1.11 -1.09 0.91
N HIS A 112 0.22 -1.97 0.46
CA HIS A 112 0.53 -3.16 -0.32
C HIS A 112 -0.12 -3.09 -1.70
N ARG A 113 0.43 -3.84 -2.67
CA ARG A 113 -0.31 -4.13 -3.91
C ARG A 113 -1.51 -5.03 -3.59
N ALA A 114 -2.65 -4.79 -4.22
CA ALA A 114 -3.88 -5.57 -3.99
C ALA A 114 -3.67 -7.09 -4.21
N GLU A 115 -2.80 -7.47 -5.15
CA GLU A 115 -2.44 -8.87 -5.47
C GLU A 115 -1.28 -9.43 -4.62
N CYS A 116 -0.82 -8.71 -3.58
CA CYS A 116 0.28 -9.16 -2.74
C CYS A 116 -0.12 -10.43 -1.97
N LYS A 117 0.70 -11.47 -2.05
CA LYS A 117 0.46 -12.75 -1.34
C LYS A 117 0.20 -12.54 0.15
N ASN A 118 0.94 -11.62 0.76
CA ASN A 118 0.79 -11.30 2.18
C ASN A 118 -0.55 -10.63 2.52
N VAL A 119 -1.27 -10.12 1.54
CA VAL A 119 -2.61 -9.52 1.74
C VAL A 119 -3.71 -10.48 1.31
N VAL A 120 -3.48 -11.22 0.22
CA VAL A 120 -4.46 -12.18 -0.33
C VAL A 120 -4.51 -13.44 0.52
N ASP A 121 -3.41 -13.82 1.18
CA ASP A 121 -3.34 -15.01 2.01
C ASP A 121 -4.24 -14.83 3.25
N LYS A 122 -5.18 -15.76 3.43
CA LYS A 122 -6.20 -15.74 4.49
C LYS A 122 -5.65 -15.67 5.92
N ASN A 123 -4.34 -15.89 6.07
CA ASN A 123 -3.63 -15.78 7.35
C ASN A 123 -3.17 -14.35 7.66
N PHE A 124 -3.11 -13.47 6.68
CA PHE A 124 -2.73 -12.07 6.86
C PHE A 124 -3.93 -11.17 7.17
N ALA A 125 -5.08 -11.49 6.61
CA ALA A 125 -6.34 -10.96 7.09
C ALA A 125 -6.57 -11.64 8.44
N ASP A 126 -6.17 -10.97 9.51
CA ASP A 126 -6.65 -11.31 10.85
C ASP A 126 -8.16 -11.46 10.70
N LYS A 127 -8.66 -12.71 10.69
CA LYS A 127 -10.05 -13.03 10.38
C LYS A 127 -11.03 -12.33 11.32
N ASN A 128 -10.50 -11.70 12.34
CA ASN A 128 -11.23 -11.04 13.41
C ASN A 128 -11.22 -9.52 13.33
N ASP A 129 -10.51 -8.88 12.37
CA ASP A 129 -10.43 -7.43 12.31
C ASP A 129 -10.41 -6.93 10.85
N PRO A 130 -11.57 -6.95 10.16
CA PRO A 130 -11.72 -6.41 8.80
C PRO A 130 -11.38 -4.92 8.73
N ASP A 131 -11.32 -4.22 9.88
CA ASP A 131 -11.04 -2.79 9.99
C ASP A 131 -9.57 -2.43 9.74
N LYS A 132 -8.69 -3.41 9.63
CA LYS A 132 -7.27 -3.18 9.35
C LYS A 132 -6.93 -3.07 7.87
N LEU A 133 -7.87 -3.40 6.98
CA LEU A 133 -7.67 -3.31 5.53
C LEU A 133 -8.49 -2.16 4.95
N PHE A 134 -7.86 -1.33 4.14
CA PHE A 134 -8.46 -0.14 3.54
C PHE A 134 -8.20 -0.12 2.03
N ALA A 135 -9.24 0.18 1.25
CA ALA A 135 -9.06 0.54 -0.14
C ALA A 135 -8.34 1.91 -0.21
N LEU A 136 -7.30 1.98 -1.00
CA LEU A 136 -6.47 3.18 -1.18
C LEU A 136 -6.39 3.54 -2.65
N GLU A 137 -6.27 4.83 -2.92
CA GLU A 137 -5.95 5.36 -4.24
C GLU A 137 -4.69 6.22 -4.18
N TRP A 138 -3.93 6.18 -5.26
CA TRP A 138 -2.76 7.04 -5.42
C TRP A 138 -3.20 8.48 -5.67
N SER A 139 -2.53 9.43 -5.02
CA SER A 139 -2.70 10.84 -5.35
C SER A 139 -2.11 11.16 -6.73
N ASP A 140 -2.76 12.06 -7.47
CA ASP A 140 -2.28 12.52 -8.79
C ASP A 140 -0.99 13.36 -8.69
N THR A 141 -0.62 13.81 -7.50
CA THR A 141 0.47 14.77 -7.27
C THR A 141 1.74 14.14 -6.70
N ILE A 142 1.94 12.83 -6.84
CA ILE A 142 3.13 12.16 -6.31
C ILE A 142 4.31 12.39 -7.25
N ASP A 143 5.31 13.13 -6.77
CA ASP A 143 6.60 13.35 -7.46
C ASP A 143 7.74 12.74 -6.63
N GLU A 144 7.59 11.49 -6.27
CA GLU A 144 8.60 10.70 -5.55
C GLU A 144 9.07 9.52 -6.39
N ASP A 145 10.26 9.02 -6.08
CA ASP A 145 10.81 7.82 -6.66
C ASP A 145 10.53 6.60 -5.78
N PHE A 146 10.13 5.51 -6.41
CA PHE A 146 9.74 4.28 -5.73
C PHE A 146 10.68 3.13 -6.11
N PRO A 147 11.16 2.36 -5.13
CA PRO A 147 12.02 1.22 -5.40
C PRO A 147 11.23 0.06 -6.02
N VAL A 148 11.80 -0.57 -7.02
CA VAL A 148 11.26 -1.78 -7.64
C VAL A 148 12.38 -2.75 -7.97
N ALA A 149 12.17 -4.03 -7.71
CA ALA A 149 13.13 -5.08 -8.03
C ALA A 149 12.67 -5.87 -9.28
N LEU A 150 13.60 -6.04 -10.21
CA LEU A 150 13.43 -6.83 -11.42
C LEU A 150 14.42 -8.00 -11.42
N ARG A 151 13.98 -9.15 -11.90
CA ARG A 151 14.82 -10.26 -12.29
C ARG A 151 14.76 -10.39 -13.81
N ILE A 152 15.93 -10.39 -14.44
CA ILE A 152 16.09 -10.42 -15.89
C ILE A 152 16.95 -11.65 -16.23
N GLU A 153 16.39 -12.55 -17.03
CA GLU A 153 17.14 -13.67 -17.62
C GLU A 153 17.67 -13.20 -18.97
N ILE A 154 18.99 -13.23 -19.15
CA ILE A 154 19.65 -12.69 -20.34
C ILE A 154 20.92 -13.48 -20.65
N GLU A 155 21.30 -13.54 -21.92
CA GLU A 155 22.57 -14.13 -22.32
C GLU A 155 23.76 -13.31 -21.77
N SER A 156 24.71 -14.04 -21.17
CA SER A 156 25.93 -13.45 -20.62
C SER A 156 26.82 -12.94 -21.74
N ARG A 157 27.19 -11.68 -21.71
CA ARG A 157 28.09 -11.06 -22.69
C ARG A 157 28.86 -9.89 -22.13
N ARG A 158 30.00 -9.60 -22.73
CA ARG A 158 30.81 -8.45 -22.34
C ARG A 158 30.02 -7.15 -22.53
N GLY A 159 30.09 -6.26 -21.56
CA GLY A 159 29.43 -4.94 -21.61
C GLY A 159 27.95 -4.95 -21.22
N LEU A 160 27.35 -6.11 -20.88
CA LEU A 160 25.95 -6.19 -20.50
C LEU A 160 25.51 -5.20 -19.41
N VAL A 161 26.33 -5.09 -18.35
CA VAL A 161 26.03 -4.16 -17.23
C VAL A 161 26.04 -2.70 -17.70
N ALA A 162 27.01 -2.34 -18.50
CA ALA A 162 27.12 -0.97 -19.03
C ALA A 162 25.92 -0.63 -19.94
N GLU A 163 25.48 -1.57 -20.74
CA GLU A 163 24.31 -1.40 -21.61
C GLU A 163 23.01 -1.29 -20.82
N LEU A 164 22.81 -2.14 -19.80
CA LEU A 164 21.66 -2.03 -18.90
C LEU A 164 21.66 -0.70 -18.14
N ALA A 165 22.83 -0.26 -17.63
CA ALA A 165 22.96 0.99 -16.94
C ALA A 165 22.63 2.19 -17.86
N GLY A 166 23.15 2.18 -19.09
CA GLY A 166 22.82 3.20 -20.07
C GLY A 166 21.33 3.29 -20.37
N LEU A 167 20.67 2.14 -20.61
CA LEU A 167 19.22 2.09 -20.86
C LEU A 167 18.38 2.61 -19.70
N VAL A 168 18.78 2.34 -18.46
CA VAL A 168 18.07 2.82 -17.27
C VAL A 168 18.27 4.32 -17.12
N THR A 169 19.48 4.82 -17.30
CA THR A 169 19.79 6.26 -17.28
C THR A 169 19.05 7.02 -18.36
N ASP A 170 19.03 6.51 -19.59
CA ASP A 170 18.28 7.09 -20.73
C ASP A 170 16.77 7.08 -20.54
N ALA A 171 16.29 6.28 -19.58
CA ALA A 171 14.91 6.22 -19.19
C ALA A 171 14.57 7.10 -17.97
N ASP A 172 15.47 7.94 -17.52
CA ASP A 172 15.28 8.81 -16.34
C ASP A 172 15.04 8.02 -15.03
N ALA A 173 15.67 6.86 -14.89
CA ALA A 173 15.60 6.02 -13.71
C ALA A 173 16.99 5.84 -13.09
N ASN A 174 17.02 5.52 -11.80
CA ASN A 174 18.26 5.24 -11.10
C ASN A 174 18.38 3.75 -10.75
N ILE A 175 19.62 3.23 -10.81
CA ILE A 175 19.95 1.89 -10.34
C ILE A 175 20.41 2.00 -8.88
N GLU A 176 19.63 1.43 -7.97
CA GLU A 176 20.01 1.34 -6.55
C GLU A 176 20.92 0.14 -6.27
N ARG A 177 20.64 -0.96 -6.95
CA ARG A 177 21.40 -2.20 -6.82
C ARG A 177 21.39 -3.00 -8.10
N ILE A 178 22.52 -3.60 -8.44
CA ILE A 178 22.64 -4.58 -9.50
C ILE A 178 23.42 -5.79 -8.97
N GLY A 179 22.92 -6.98 -9.25
CA GLY A 179 23.58 -8.24 -8.95
C GLY A 179 23.45 -9.18 -10.14
N ILE A 180 24.50 -9.91 -10.44
CA ILE A 180 24.54 -10.89 -11.53
C ILE A 180 24.84 -12.25 -10.94
N GLU A 181 24.02 -13.22 -11.28
CA GLU A 181 24.19 -14.63 -10.97
C GLU A 181 24.37 -15.37 -12.28
N GLU A 182 25.55 -15.95 -12.49
CA GLU A 182 25.78 -16.83 -13.64
C GLU A 182 25.12 -18.18 -13.37
N ARG A 183 24.19 -18.59 -14.25
CA ARG A 183 23.52 -19.90 -14.15
C ARG A 183 24.28 -20.98 -14.89
N ASP A 184 24.78 -20.63 -16.06
CA ASP A 184 25.63 -21.50 -16.89
C ASP A 184 26.52 -20.62 -17.78
N ALA A 185 27.31 -21.26 -18.69
CA ALA A 185 28.26 -20.54 -19.53
C ALA A 185 27.62 -19.49 -20.47
N HIS A 186 26.29 -19.49 -20.65
CA HIS A 186 25.61 -18.67 -21.63
C HIS A 186 24.49 -17.82 -21.04
N LEU A 187 23.94 -18.17 -19.86
CA LEU A 187 22.79 -17.51 -19.27
C LEU A 187 23.13 -16.89 -17.91
N SER A 188 22.80 -15.61 -17.77
CA SER A 188 22.91 -14.87 -16.52
C SER A 188 21.54 -14.44 -16.04
N THR A 189 21.36 -14.43 -14.73
CA THR A 189 20.24 -13.77 -14.07
C THR A 189 20.74 -12.45 -13.50
N VAL A 190 20.17 -11.34 -13.99
CA VAL A 190 20.44 -10.00 -13.46
C VAL A 190 19.34 -9.63 -12.50
N ASN A 191 19.68 -9.40 -11.23
CA ASN A 191 18.79 -8.85 -10.22
C ASN A 191 19.04 -7.33 -10.16
N LEU A 192 18.03 -6.53 -10.50
CA LEU A 192 18.14 -5.09 -10.67
C LEU A 192 17.14 -4.40 -9.77
N THR A 193 17.58 -3.56 -8.84
CA THR A 193 16.71 -2.67 -8.07
C THR A 193 16.80 -1.28 -8.66
N LEU A 194 15.66 -0.72 -9.05
CA LEU A 194 15.52 0.58 -9.69
C LEU A 194 14.68 1.50 -8.83
N SER A 195 14.95 2.81 -8.93
CA SER A 195 14.05 3.87 -8.48
C SER A 195 13.27 4.40 -9.67
N VAL A 196 11.94 4.36 -9.61
CA VAL A 196 11.05 4.74 -10.72
C VAL A 196 9.89 5.60 -10.24
N LYS A 197 9.35 6.46 -11.11
CA LYS A 197 8.20 7.34 -10.79
C LYS A 197 6.87 6.59 -10.65
N GLY A 198 6.73 5.38 -11.22
CA GLY A 198 5.51 4.61 -11.16
C GLY A 198 5.44 3.49 -12.19
N ARG A 199 4.27 2.85 -12.25
CA ARG A 199 4.02 1.67 -13.10
C ARG A 199 4.26 1.94 -14.60
N VAL A 200 3.83 3.10 -15.09
CA VAL A 200 3.99 3.47 -16.51
C VAL A 200 5.48 3.68 -16.84
N HIS A 201 6.21 4.34 -15.94
CA HIS A 201 7.64 4.55 -16.08
C HIS A 201 8.38 3.20 -16.11
N LEU A 202 8.08 2.30 -15.16
CA LEU A 202 8.63 0.95 -15.15
C LEU A 202 8.35 0.18 -16.44
N ALA A 203 7.13 0.27 -16.99
CA ALA A 203 6.76 -0.41 -18.23
C ALA A 203 7.60 0.07 -19.43
N ARG A 204 7.95 1.36 -19.49
CA ARG A 204 8.85 1.91 -20.52
C ARG A 204 10.26 1.33 -20.39
N ILE A 205 10.78 1.22 -19.18
CA ILE A 205 12.10 0.63 -18.90
C ILE A 205 12.10 -0.85 -19.32
N ILE A 206 11.11 -1.62 -18.88
CA ILE A 206 10.99 -3.04 -19.25
C ILE A 206 10.92 -3.20 -20.77
N LYS A 207 10.17 -2.34 -21.48
CA LYS A 207 10.11 -2.36 -22.94
C LYS A 207 11.47 -2.12 -23.60
N ARG A 208 12.26 -1.16 -23.07
CA ARG A 208 13.63 -0.90 -23.57
C ARG A 208 14.56 -2.09 -23.32
N ILE A 209 14.53 -2.68 -22.13
CA ILE A 209 15.32 -3.86 -21.80
C ILE A 209 14.97 -5.05 -22.70
N ARG A 210 13.68 -5.25 -23.00
CA ARG A 210 13.23 -6.32 -23.93
C ARG A 210 13.73 -6.17 -25.34
N ASN A 211 14.10 -4.97 -25.76
CA ASN A 211 14.66 -4.71 -27.10
C ASN A 211 16.13 -5.07 -27.19
N LEU A 212 16.79 -5.38 -26.07
CA LEU A 212 18.15 -5.93 -26.09
C LEU A 212 18.16 -7.34 -26.70
N PRO A 213 19.23 -7.72 -27.44
CA PRO A 213 19.35 -9.07 -27.95
C PRO A 213 19.44 -10.09 -26.81
N ASN A 214 18.78 -11.23 -27.04
CA ASN A 214 18.84 -12.41 -26.17
C ASN A 214 18.36 -12.16 -24.72
N VAL A 215 17.41 -11.27 -24.55
CA VAL A 215 16.65 -11.12 -23.31
C VAL A 215 15.53 -12.17 -23.28
N GLY A 216 15.56 -13.02 -22.28
CA GLY A 216 14.55 -14.01 -22.01
C GLY A 216 13.40 -13.42 -21.16
N LYS A 217 13.27 -13.89 -19.94
CA LYS A 217 12.20 -13.50 -19.03
C LYS A 217 12.57 -12.27 -18.20
N ILE A 218 11.66 -11.29 -18.11
CA ILE A 218 11.74 -10.19 -17.15
C ILE A 218 10.60 -10.35 -16.16
N THR A 219 10.91 -10.39 -14.88
CA THR A 219 9.95 -10.56 -13.79
C THR A 219 10.11 -9.44 -12.77
N ARG A 220 9.03 -8.74 -12.45
CA ARG A 220 8.99 -7.86 -11.29
C ARG A 220 8.92 -8.74 -10.04
N LEU A 221 9.88 -8.58 -9.15
CA LEU A 221 9.94 -9.38 -7.94
C LEU A 221 8.94 -8.84 -6.92
N ALA A 222 8.19 -9.77 -6.33
CA ALA A 222 7.55 -9.62 -5.03
C ALA A 222 8.36 -10.54 -4.09
N ASN A 223 8.90 -9.98 -3.02
CA ASN A 223 9.64 -10.76 -2.02
C ASN A 223 8.70 -11.57 -1.13
#